data_f535019e21a1f476f40f877620bd8a53
#
_entry.id   f535019e21a1f476f40f877620bd8a53
#
_cell.length_a   1.000
_cell.length_b   1.000
_cell.length_c   1.000
_cell.angle_alpha   90.00
_cell.angle_beta   90.00
_cell.angle_gamma   90.00
#
_symmetry.space_group_name_H-M   'P 1'
#
loop_
_entity.id
_entity.type
_entity.pdbx_description
1 polymer ?
#
loop_
_entity_poly.entity_id
_entity_poly.type
_entity_poly.pdbx_seq_one_letter_code
_entity_poly.pdbx_strand_id
1 'polypeptide(L)' 'MRKVYKDPKQLATCLQDLVDLYLDDVITYNKLKEKLTILVNANEDRIFKDGNMSSKISNIIGSSRVDVINKVSSER' A
#
# COMPACT_ATOMS: atom_id res chain seq x y z
N MET A 1 5.34 -10.59 9.15
CA MET A 1 5.44 -9.66 8.00
C MET A 1 6.44 -8.56 8.31
N ARG A 2 7.31 -8.28 7.36
CA ARG A 2 8.25 -7.17 7.49
C ARG A 2 7.49 -5.84 7.42
N LYS A 3 7.77 -4.91 8.33
CA LYS A 3 7.08 -3.61 8.36
C LYS A 3 7.83 -2.52 7.59
N VAL A 4 9.16 -2.55 7.61
CA VAL A 4 9.99 -1.54 6.95
C VAL A 4 10.73 -2.16 5.78
N TYR A 5 10.68 -1.49 4.62
CA TYR A 5 11.32 -1.94 3.39
C TYR A 5 12.26 -0.86 2.89
N LYS A 6 13.51 -1.23 2.61
CA LYS A 6 14.50 -0.30 2.06
C LYS A 6 14.36 -0.16 0.55
N ASP A 7 13.95 -1.23 -0.12
CA ASP A 7 13.81 -1.25 -1.58
C ASP A 7 12.37 -0.86 -1.97
N PRO A 8 12.19 0.25 -2.71
CA PRO A 8 10.85 0.66 -3.15
C PRO A 8 10.10 -0.41 -3.92
N LYS A 9 10.82 -1.22 -4.69
CA LYS A 9 10.22 -2.30 -5.48
C LYS A 9 9.61 -3.37 -4.58
N GLN A 10 10.32 -3.75 -3.52
CA GLN A 10 9.81 -4.74 -2.57
C GLN A 10 8.61 -4.20 -1.81
N LEU A 11 8.67 -2.94 -1.42
CA LEU A 11 7.56 -2.28 -0.75
C LEU A 11 6.32 -2.23 -1.65
N ALA A 12 6.50 -1.84 -2.91
CA ALA A 12 5.41 -1.79 -3.87
C ALA A 12 4.79 -3.17 -4.08
N THR A 13 5.62 -4.21 -4.21
CA THR A 13 5.13 -5.58 -4.36
C THR A 13 4.31 -6.01 -3.16
N CYS A 14 4.74 -5.68 -1.95
CA CYS A 14 4.00 -6.00 -0.74
C CYS A 14 2.63 -5.32 -0.71
N LEU A 15 2.59 -4.03 -1.06
CA LEU A 15 1.34 -3.28 -1.13
C LEU A 15 0.41 -3.86 -2.19
N GLN A 16 0.95 -4.20 -3.36
CA GLN A 16 0.21 -4.81 -4.44
C GLN A 16 -0.41 -6.13 -4.02
N ASP A 17 0.38 -7.00 -3.37
CA ASP A 17 -0.10 -8.29 -2.91
C ASP A 17 -1.25 -8.16 -1.91
N LEU A 18 -1.17 -7.20 -0.99
CA LEU A 18 -2.25 -6.96 -0.03
C LEU A 18 -3.54 -6.53 -0.72
N VAL A 19 -3.43 -5.61 -1.66
CA VAL A 19 -4.61 -5.15 -2.41
C VAL A 19 -5.21 -6.29 -3.22
N ASP A 20 -4.37 -7.12 -3.85
CA ASP A 20 -4.84 -8.26 -4.63
C ASP A 20 -5.58 -9.28 -3.76
N LEU A 21 -5.10 -9.53 -2.54
CA LEU A 21 -5.81 -10.41 -1.61
C LEU A 21 -7.22 -9.89 -1.29
N TYR A 22 -7.35 -8.59 -1.16
CA TYR A 22 -8.66 -7.99 -0.95
C TYR A 22 -9.54 -8.09 -2.20
N LEU A 23 -8.99 -7.80 -3.38
CA LEU A 23 -9.73 -7.85 -4.64
C LEU A 23 -10.17 -9.27 -4.98
N ASP A 24 -9.40 -10.27 -4.55
CA ASP A 24 -9.72 -11.70 -4.75
C ASP A 24 -10.59 -12.28 -3.63
N ASP A 25 -11.09 -11.41 -2.73
CA ASP A 25 -11.94 -11.81 -1.60
C ASP A 25 -11.26 -12.77 -0.62
N VAL A 26 -9.92 -12.79 -0.59
CA VAL A 26 -9.16 -13.61 0.36
C VAL A 26 -9.17 -12.98 1.75
N ILE A 27 -9.10 -11.65 1.79
CA ILE A 27 -9.18 -10.90 3.05
C ILE A 27 -10.28 -9.85 2.98
N THR A 28 -10.82 -9.48 4.14
CA THR A 28 -11.86 -8.46 4.23
C THR A 28 -11.26 -7.06 4.10
N TYR A 29 -12.12 -6.06 3.84
CA TYR A 29 -11.70 -4.66 3.82
C TYR A 29 -11.06 -4.23 5.14
N ASN A 30 -11.64 -4.65 6.26
CA ASN A 30 -11.09 -4.32 7.58
C ASN A 30 -9.70 -4.88 7.77
N LYS A 31 -9.45 -6.10 7.29
CA LYS A 31 -8.13 -6.73 7.35
C LYS A 31 -7.14 -6.00 6.47
N LEU A 32 -7.55 -5.63 5.26
CA LEU A 32 -6.74 -4.83 4.35
C LEU A 32 -6.35 -3.51 4.99
N LYS A 33 -7.31 -2.81 5.57
CA LYS A 33 -7.09 -1.52 6.21
C LYS A 33 -6.10 -1.63 7.37
N GLU A 34 -6.26 -2.66 8.21
CA GLU A 34 -5.36 -2.91 9.33
C GLU A 34 -3.91 -3.11 8.86
N LYS A 35 -3.72 -4.00 7.89
CA LYS A 35 -2.39 -4.31 7.38
C LYS A 35 -1.76 -3.14 6.61
N LEU A 36 -2.55 -2.46 5.78
CA LEU A 36 -2.07 -1.28 5.06
C LEU A 36 -1.69 -0.15 5.99
N THR A 37 -2.45 0.07 7.05
CA THR A 37 -2.16 1.12 8.03
C THR A 37 -0.79 0.87 8.67
N ILE A 38 -0.49 -0.37 9.04
CA ILE A 38 0.80 -0.73 9.62
C ILE A 38 1.93 -0.45 8.63
N LEU A 39 1.78 -0.90 7.38
CA LEU A 39 2.81 -0.71 6.35
C LEU A 39 3.00 0.76 5.99
N VAL A 40 1.91 1.50 5.82
CA VAL A 40 1.98 2.91 5.45
C VAL A 40 2.64 3.71 6.56
N ASN A 41 2.26 3.48 7.82
CA ASN A 41 2.84 4.21 8.94
C ASN A 41 4.35 3.92 9.08
N ALA A 42 4.76 2.68 8.86
CA ALA A 42 6.17 2.30 8.97
C ALA A 42 7.03 2.80 7.81
N ASN A 43 6.41 3.09 6.65
CA ASN A 43 7.13 3.45 5.42
C ASN A 43 6.61 4.75 4.80
N GLU A 44 6.01 5.62 5.60
CA GLU A 44 5.31 6.81 5.09
C GLU A 44 6.20 7.66 4.19
N ASP A 45 7.44 7.90 4.60
CA ASP A 45 8.39 8.72 3.83
C ASP A 45 8.76 8.11 2.48
N ARG A 46 8.60 6.79 2.34
CA ARG A 46 8.91 6.07 1.11
C ARG A 46 7.70 5.93 0.20
N ILE A 47 6.51 5.87 0.79
CA ILE A 47 5.27 5.70 0.04
C ILE A 47 4.76 7.04 -0.46
N PHE A 48 4.74 8.05 0.41
CA PHE A 48 4.21 9.36 0.09
C PHE A 48 5.31 10.41 0.09
N LYS A 49 5.30 11.26 -0.95
CA LYS A 49 6.22 12.37 -1.10
C LYS A 49 5.41 13.59 -1.47
N ASP A 50 5.54 14.66 -0.67
CA ASP A 50 4.81 15.92 -0.88
C ASP A 50 3.29 15.71 -0.97
N GLY A 51 2.77 14.77 -0.17
CA GLY A 51 1.34 14.49 -0.13
C GLY A 51 0.84 13.54 -1.22
N ASN A 52 1.73 13.12 -2.12
CA ASN A 52 1.37 12.21 -3.22
C ASN A 52 2.17 10.91 -3.13
N MET A 53 1.59 9.83 -3.64
CA MET A 53 2.29 8.57 -3.70
C MET A 53 3.53 8.67 -4.60
N SER A 54 4.65 8.07 -4.16
CA SER A 54 5.88 8.02 -4.93
C SER A 54 5.61 7.42 -6.32
N SER A 55 6.15 8.08 -7.36
CA SER A 55 6.00 7.61 -8.74
C SER A 55 6.55 6.20 -8.93
N LYS A 56 7.66 5.87 -8.27
CA LYS A 56 8.25 4.54 -8.36
C LYS A 56 7.29 3.46 -7.88
N ILE A 57 6.59 3.75 -6.77
CA ILE A 57 5.63 2.81 -6.20
C ILE A 57 4.37 2.75 -7.05
N SER A 58 3.80 3.90 -7.40
CA SER A 58 2.56 3.94 -8.18
C SER A 58 2.71 3.29 -9.56
N ASN A 59 3.87 3.45 -10.21
CA ASN A 59 4.13 2.82 -11.50
C ASN A 59 4.19 1.30 -11.42
N ILE A 60 4.65 0.76 -10.30
CA ILE A 60 4.73 -0.69 -10.10
C ILE A 60 3.35 -1.29 -9.83
N ILE A 61 2.56 -0.66 -8.96
CA ILE A 61 1.29 -1.23 -8.52
C ILE A 61 0.11 -0.91 -9.44
N GLY A 62 0.19 0.18 -10.20
CA GLY A 62 -0.86 0.56 -11.15
C GLY A 62 -1.97 1.40 -10.53
N SER A 63 -2.66 2.19 -11.37
CA SER A 63 -3.62 3.18 -10.92
C SER A 63 -4.79 2.58 -10.13
N SER A 64 -5.30 1.42 -10.53
CA SER A 64 -6.43 0.79 -9.83
C SER A 64 -6.10 0.47 -8.38
N ARG A 65 -4.92 -0.08 -8.14
CA ARG A 65 -4.47 -0.42 -6.79
C ARG A 65 -4.09 0.83 -6.01
N VAL A 66 -3.53 1.83 -6.68
CA VAL A 66 -3.21 3.12 -6.05
C VAL A 66 -4.48 3.74 -5.49
N ASP A 67 -5.58 3.70 -6.23
CA ASP A 67 -6.86 4.24 -5.78
C ASP A 67 -7.35 3.54 -4.50
N VAL A 68 -7.21 2.22 -4.43
CA VAL A 68 -7.59 1.46 -3.23
C VAL A 68 -6.73 1.89 -2.04
N ILE A 69 -5.42 2.00 -2.24
CA ILE A 69 -4.49 2.40 -1.17
C ILE A 69 -4.79 3.82 -0.68
N ASN A 70 -5.04 4.74 -1.60
CA ASN A 70 -5.37 6.12 -1.26
C ASN A 70 -6.67 6.20 -0.46
N LYS A 71 -7.68 5.41 -0.85
CA LYS A 71 -8.95 5.35 -0.13
C LYS A 71 -8.76 4.85 1.31
N VAL A 72 -8.03 3.76 1.46
CA VAL A 72 -7.74 3.19 2.79
C VAL A 72 -6.93 4.17 3.62
N SER A 73 -5.91 4.80 3.02
CA SER A 73 -5.05 5.75 3.73
C SER A 73 -5.81 6.99 4.20
N SER A 74 -6.80 7.43 3.44
CA SER A 74 -7.62 8.59 3.84
C SER A 74 -8.54 8.28 5.01
N GLU A 75 -8.79 7.01 5.28
CA GLU A 75 -9.65 6.57 6.38
C GLU A 75 -8.89 6.22 7.67
N ARG A 76 -7.57 6.37 7.65
CA ARG A 76 -6.73 6.05 8.82
C ARG A 76 -7.06 6.93 10.02
#